data_343412ecf88885e644873c40da054932
#
_entry.id   343412ecf88885e644873c40da054932
#
_cell.length_a   1.000
_cell.length_b   1.000
_cell.length_c   1.000
_cell.angle_alpha   90.00
_cell.angle_beta   90.00
_cell.angle_gamma   90.00
#
_symmetry.space_group_name_H-M   'P 1'
#
loop_
_entity.id
_entity.type
_entity.pdbx_description
1 polymer ?
#
loop_
_entity_poly.entity_id
_entity_poly.type
_entity_poly.pdbx_seq_one_letter_code
_entity_poly.pdbx_strand_id
1 'polypeptide(L)'
;VVERLVRMGIPVMGHLGLTPQAVHRLGYQRQASDPRSQDKLHRQAQALQDAGCFSLVVEHIPGELAGRLRRHLSIPVIGIGAGADCDGQVSVTADLLGLTPSQPPFTTARMQGRELSITALKSWLKEQRDQGATPTTPPPPQAPDC
;
A
#
# COMPACT_ATOMS: atom_id res chain seq x y z
N VAL A 1 -20.53 -4.66 -10.43
CA VAL A 1 -19.87 -5.67 -9.57
C VAL A 1 -19.95 -5.24 -8.11
N VAL A 2 -19.46 -4.04 -7.75
CA VAL A 2 -19.42 -3.53 -6.36
C VAL A 2 -20.79 -3.58 -5.70
N GLU A 3 -21.79 -2.93 -6.29
CA GLU A 3 -23.17 -2.91 -5.78
C GLU A 3 -23.73 -4.32 -5.51
N ARG A 4 -23.41 -5.29 -6.37
CA ARG A 4 -23.85 -6.67 -6.19
C ARG A 4 -23.20 -7.32 -4.97
N LEU A 5 -21.89 -7.10 -4.74
CA LEU A 5 -21.18 -7.59 -3.57
C LEU A 5 -21.76 -7.00 -2.28
N VAL A 6 -21.99 -5.68 -2.27
CA VAL A 6 -22.57 -4.98 -1.12
C VAL A 6 -23.97 -5.51 -0.79
N ARG A 7 -24.83 -5.71 -1.80
CA ARG A 7 -26.17 -6.31 -1.61
C ARG A 7 -26.14 -7.74 -1.06
N MET A 8 -25.04 -8.47 -1.29
CA MET A 8 -24.81 -9.81 -0.70
C MET A 8 -24.24 -9.75 0.72
N GLY A 9 -24.10 -8.54 1.32
CA GLY A 9 -23.55 -8.34 2.66
C GLY A 9 -22.02 -8.36 2.72
N ILE A 10 -21.32 -8.28 1.57
CA ILE A 10 -19.86 -8.24 1.53
C ILE A 10 -19.42 -6.78 1.64
N PRO A 11 -18.66 -6.39 2.69
CA PRO A 11 -18.12 -5.05 2.79
C PRO A 11 -17.07 -4.81 1.71
N VAL A 12 -17.19 -3.71 0.96
CA VAL A 12 -16.29 -3.36 -0.14
C VAL A 12 -15.58 -2.06 0.16
N MET A 13 -14.25 -2.06 0.12
CA MET A 13 -13.41 -0.87 0.10
C MET A 13 -13.01 -0.58 -1.35
N GLY A 14 -13.30 0.63 -1.83
CA GLY A 14 -12.90 1.07 -3.17
C GLY A 14 -11.40 1.40 -3.24
N HIS A 15 -10.80 1.32 -4.44
CA HIS A 15 -9.41 1.71 -4.66
C HIS A 15 -9.29 2.45 -5.99
N LEU A 16 -8.77 3.69 -5.95
CA LEU A 16 -8.57 4.55 -7.12
C LEU A 16 -7.14 5.13 -7.15
N GLY A 17 -6.76 5.63 -8.31
CA GLY A 17 -5.42 6.13 -8.56
C GLY A 17 -4.52 5.07 -9.16
N LEU A 18 -3.31 4.93 -8.66
CA LEU A 18 -2.39 3.88 -9.08
C LEU A 18 -2.79 2.58 -8.37
N THR A 19 -3.37 1.64 -9.13
CA THR A 19 -3.72 0.32 -8.58
C THR A 19 -2.60 -0.68 -8.86
N PRO A 20 -2.32 -1.64 -7.96
CA PRO A 20 -1.25 -2.62 -8.16
C PRO A 20 -1.32 -3.35 -9.50
N GLN A 21 -2.53 -3.65 -9.97
CA GLN A 21 -2.77 -4.31 -11.25
C GLN A 21 -2.42 -3.44 -12.46
N ALA A 22 -2.42 -2.12 -12.30
CA ALA A 22 -2.11 -1.17 -13.37
C ALA A 22 -0.61 -0.84 -13.46
N VAL A 23 0.19 -1.12 -12.42
CA VAL A 23 1.62 -0.79 -12.36
C VAL A 23 2.41 -1.38 -13.53
N HIS A 24 2.15 -2.64 -13.90
CA HIS A 24 2.81 -3.28 -15.05
C HIS A 24 2.54 -2.58 -16.38
N ARG A 25 1.39 -1.92 -16.53
CA ARG A 25 0.99 -1.20 -17.75
C ARG A 25 1.38 0.27 -17.72
N LEU A 26 1.29 0.92 -16.56
CA LEU A 26 1.43 2.38 -16.41
C LEU A 26 2.75 2.79 -15.74
N GLY A 27 3.52 1.84 -15.19
CA GLY A 27 4.63 2.16 -14.29
C GLY A 27 4.15 2.83 -13.01
N TYR A 28 5.08 3.37 -12.22
CA TYR A 28 4.77 4.16 -11.02
C TYR A 28 4.46 5.64 -11.35
N GLN A 29 3.64 5.87 -12.38
CA GLN A 29 3.26 7.23 -12.74
C GLN A 29 2.16 7.76 -11.83
N ARG A 30 2.30 9.04 -11.44
CA ARG A 30 1.28 9.74 -10.67
C ARG A 30 -0.01 9.84 -11.48
N GLN A 31 -1.11 9.41 -10.89
CA GLN A 31 -2.41 9.38 -11.54
C GLN A 31 -3.14 10.73 -11.33
N ALA A 32 -4.12 11.02 -12.19
CA ALA A 32 -4.94 12.23 -12.13
C ALA A 32 -4.10 13.53 -12.08
N SER A 33 -3.07 13.63 -12.94
CA SER A 33 -2.17 14.79 -12.98
C SER A 33 -2.72 15.97 -13.79
N ASP A 34 -3.77 15.78 -14.60
CA ASP A 34 -4.43 16.80 -15.40
C ASP A 34 -5.91 16.98 -15.00
N PRO A 35 -6.54 18.14 -15.30
CA PRO A 35 -7.91 18.42 -14.88
C PRO A 35 -8.94 17.36 -15.33
N ARG A 36 -8.83 16.88 -16.57
CA ARG A 36 -9.78 15.89 -17.14
C ARG A 36 -9.70 14.55 -16.39
N SER A 37 -8.49 14.10 -16.07
CA SER A 37 -8.28 12.87 -15.30
C SER A 37 -8.68 13.03 -13.85
N GLN A 38 -8.53 14.22 -13.25
CA GLN A 38 -9.05 14.55 -11.91
C GLN A 38 -10.57 14.47 -11.86
N ASP A 39 -11.27 15.07 -12.82
CA ASP A 39 -12.72 15.01 -12.93
C ASP A 39 -13.22 13.58 -13.11
N LYS A 40 -12.51 12.78 -13.92
CA LYS A 40 -12.82 11.36 -14.09
C LYS A 40 -12.71 10.61 -12.77
N LEU A 41 -11.61 10.81 -12.05
CA LEU A 41 -11.36 10.15 -10.77
C LEU A 41 -12.38 10.56 -9.72
N HIS A 42 -12.79 11.83 -9.69
CA HIS A 42 -13.84 12.34 -8.81
C HIS A 42 -15.19 11.64 -9.07
N ARG A 43 -15.61 11.52 -10.34
CA ARG A 43 -16.82 10.79 -10.70
C ARG A 43 -16.74 9.30 -10.34
N GLN A 44 -15.57 8.67 -10.50
CA GLN A 44 -15.36 7.29 -10.09
C GLN A 44 -15.47 7.10 -8.58
N ALA A 45 -14.93 8.04 -7.80
CA ALA A 45 -15.02 8.03 -6.34
C ALA A 45 -16.49 8.13 -5.87
N GLN A 46 -17.25 9.05 -6.45
CA GLN A 46 -18.67 9.17 -6.18
C GLN A 46 -19.44 7.89 -6.53
N ALA A 47 -19.18 7.33 -7.71
CA ALA A 47 -19.84 6.09 -8.15
C ALA A 47 -19.53 4.89 -7.22
N LEU A 48 -18.33 4.81 -6.64
CA LEU A 48 -17.99 3.79 -5.66
C LEU A 48 -18.74 3.98 -4.35
N GLN A 49 -18.84 5.21 -3.86
CA GLN A 49 -19.67 5.52 -2.70
C GLN A 49 -21.13 5.16 -2.94
N ASP A 50 -21.70 5.58 -4.06
CA ASP A 50 -23.11 5.31 -4.42
C ASP A 50 -23.39 3.81 -4.58
N ALA A 51 -22.36 3.05 -5.01
CA ALA A 51 -22.42 1.59 -5.07
C ALA A 51 -22.32 0.90 -3.69
N GLY A 52 -22.13 1.67 -2.60
CA GLY A 52 -22.12 1.19 -1.22
C GLY A 52 -20.74 0.80 -0.68
N CYS A 53 -19.64 1.29 -1.27
CA CYS A 53 -18.33 1.15 -0.63
C CYS A 53 -18.35 1.83 0.75
N PHE A 54 -17.77 1.16 1.76
CA PHE A 54 -17.69 1.72 3.12
C PHE A 54 -16.49 2.68 3.31
N SER A 55 -15.50 2.62 2.43
CA SER A 55 -14.30 3.47 2.43
C SER A 55 -13.66 3.47 1.04
N LEU A 56 -12.77 4.43 0.79
CA LEU A 56 -12.03 4.58 -0.46
C LEU A 56 -10.54 4.72 -0.19
N VAL A 57 -9.71 3.86 -0.79
CA VAL A 57 -8.26 4.06 -0.88
C VAL A 57 -7.95 4.90 -2.11
N VAL A 58 -7.09 5.90 -1.96
CA VAL A 58 -6.56 6.70 -3.07
C VAL A 58 -5.05 6.63 -3.09
N GLU A 59 -4.48 6.17 -4.21
CA GLU A 59 -3.04 5.90 -4.33
C GLU A 59 -2.38 6.76 -5.39
N HIS A 60 -1.28 7.42 -5.00
CA HIS A 60 -0.38 8.18 -5.85
C HIS A 60 -1.09 9.18 -6.77
N ILE A 61 -1.93 10.01 -6.15
CA ILE A 61 -2.67 11.12 -6.76
C ILE A 61 -2.23 12.47 -6.16
N PRO A 62 -2.58 13.62 -6.77
CA PRO A 62 -2.34 14.92 -6.15
C PRO A 62 -3.02 15.06 -4.78
N GLY A 63 -2.29 15.57 -3.77
CA GLY A 63 -2.82 15.75 -2.40
C GLY A 63 -4.05 16.68 -2.35
N GLU A 64 -4.05 17.75 -3.14
CA GLU A 64 -5.21 18.62 -3.27
C GLU A 64 -6.46 17.91 -3.77
N LEU A 65 -6.28 16.96 -4.71
CA LEU A 65 -7.40 16.13 -5.19
C LEU A 65 -7.89 15.21 -4.07
N ALA A 66 -6.98 14.56 -3.34
CA ALA A 66 -7.36 13.72 -2.21
C ALA A 66 -8.13 14.50 -1.13
N GLY A 67 -7.67 15.73 -0.80
CA GLY A 67 -8.37 16.63 0.11
C GLY A 67 -9.75 17.07 -0.39
N ARG A 68 -9.92 17.28 -1.71
CA ARG A 68 -11.26 17.55 -2.29
C ARG A 68 -12.17 16.32 -2.18
N LEU A 69 -11.67 15.12 -2.46
CA LEU A 69 -12.44 13.87 -2.31
C LEU A 69 -12.91 13.68 -0.88
N ARG A 70 -12.01 13.82 0.10
CA ARG A 70 -12.33 13.74 1.52
C ARG A 70 -13.45 14.68 1.93
N ARG A 71 -13.46 15.93 1.44
CA ARG A 71 -14.51 16.92 1.78
C ARG A 71 -15.84 16.65 1.07
N HIS A 72 -15.81 15.94 -0.04
CA HIS A 72 -16.98 15.70 -0.88
C HIS A 72 -17.69 14.39 -0.55
N LEU A 73 -16.93 13.36 -0.24
CA LEU A 73 -17.45 12.01 0.05
C LEU A 73 -17.90 11.92 1.51
N SER A 74 -18.90 11.10 1.76
CA SER A 74 -19.39 10.77 3.11
C SER A 74 -18.72 9.55 3.72
N ILE A 75 -17.92 8.83 2.94
CA ILE A 75 -17.15 7.66 3.37
C ILE A 75 -15.68 8.05 3.60
N PRO A 76 -14.95 7.39 4.53
CA PRO A 76 -13.56 7.68 4.80
C PRO A 76 -12.68 7.53 3.56
N VAL A 77 -11.75 8.46 3.34
CA VAL A 77 -10.74 8.45 2.29
C VAL A 77 -9.38 8.16 2.90
N ILE A 78 -8.79 7.04 2.53
CA ILE A 78 -7.49 6.57 3.02
C ILE A 78 -6.44 6.79 1.93
N GLY A 79 -5.36 7.49 2.27
CA GLY A 79 -4.29 7.84 1.32
C GLY A 79 -3.09 6.91 1.38
N ILE A 80 -2.50 6.65 0.21
CA ILE A 80 -1.14 6.13 0.07
C ILE A 80 -0.44 6.94 -1.03
N GLY A 81 0.58 7.72 -0.68
CA GLY A 81 1.21 8.65 -1.62
C GLY A 81 0.26 9.69 -2.20
N ALA A 82 -0.79 10.07 -1.46
CA ALA A 82 -1.85 11.00 -1.86
C ALA A 82 -1.88 12.29 -1.02
N GLY A 83 -0.79 12.61 -0.31
CA GLY A 83 -0.71 13.78 0.58
C GLY A 83 -1.33 13.52 1.96
N ALA A 84 -1.31 14.55 2.81
CA ALA A 84 -1.70 14.44 4.21
C ALA A 84 -3.21 14.66 4.46
N ASP A 85 -3.95 15.18 3.48
CA ASP A 85 -5.34 15.62 3.65
C ASP A 85 -6.38 14.50 3.49
N CYS A 86 -6.03 13.28 3.89
CA CYS A 86 -6.94 12.12 3.95
C CYS A 86 -7.40 11.88 5.39
N ASP A 87 -8.46 11.10 5.58
CA ASP A 87 -8.94 10.68 6.90
C ASP A 87 -8.00 9.70 7.58
N GLY A 88 -7.23 8.96 6.80
CA GLY A 88 -6.19 8.03 7.27
C GLY A 88 -5.11 7.81 6.21
N GLN A 89 -4.03 7.17 6.64
CA GLN A 89 -2.90 6.80 5.77
C GLN A 89 -2.65 5.30 5.86
N VAL A 90 -2.29 4.70 4.74
CA VAL A 90 -1.83 3.30 4.68
C VAL A 90 -0.47 3.26 4.00
N SER A 91 0.35 2.30 4.39
CA SER A 91 1.67 2.05 3.77
C SER A 91 1.92 0.56 3.69
N VAL A 92 2.65 0.14 2.66
CA VAL A 92 3.06 -1.26 2.51
C VAL A 92 4.18 -1.57 3.50
N THR A 93 3.98 -2.56 4.36
CA THR A 93 4.95 -2.94 5.40
C THR A 93 6.33 -3.27 4.82
N ALA A 94 6.38 -3.99 3.69
CA ALA A 94 7.64 -4.31 3.03
C ALA A 94 8.42 -3.05 2.58
N ASP A 95 7.71 -2.02 2.12
CA ASP A 95 8.32 -0.75 1.74
C ASP A 95 8.84 0.00 2.97
N LEU A 96 8.05 0.06 4.04
CA LEU A 96 8.47 0.71 5.30
C LEU A 96 9.70 0.05 5.90
N LEU A 97 9.77 -1.29 5.85
CA LEU A 97 10.90 -2.06 6.36
C LEU A 97 12.09 -2.11 5.39
N GLY A 98 11.99 -1.54 4.19
CA GLY A 98 13.05 -1.59 3.20
C GLY A 98 13.35 -3.00 2.71
N LEU A 99 12.34 -3.86 2.58
CA LEU A 99 12.48 -5.22 2.06
C LEU A 99 12.37 -5.28 0.54
N THR A 100 11.69 -4.31 -0.08
CA THR A 100 11.53 -4.21 -1.53
C THR A 100 12.82 -3.77 -2.21
N PRO A 101 13.18 -4.36 -3.37
CA PRO A 101 14.39 -4.00 -4.11
C PRO A 101 14.41 -2.55 -4.59
N SER A 102 13.25 -2.00 -4.93
CA SER A 102 13.05 -0.61 -5.33
C SER A 102 11.85 -0.02 -4.61
N GLN A 103 12.04 1.16 -4.02
CA GLN A 103 10.95 1.85 -3.32
C GLN A 103 10.01 2.54 -4.32
N PRO A 104 8.68 2.52 -4.08
CA PRO A 104 7.78 3.43 -4.77
C PRO A 104 8.17 4.89 -4.53
N PRO A 105 7.95 5.81 -5.51
CA PRO A 105 8.42 7.19 -5.42
C PRO A 105 7.77 8.01 -4.31
N PHE A 106 6.73 7.51 -3.68
CA PHE A 106 5.96 8.14 -2.60
C PHE A 106 6.20 7.50 -1.23
N THR A 107 7.13 6.53 -1.12
CA THR A 107 7.44 5.84 0.14
C THR A 107 8.93 5.93 0.44
N THR A 108 9.27 6.18 1.70
CA THR A 108 10.65 6.14 2.19
C THR A 108 10.79 5.01 3.21
N ALA A 109 11.74 4.11 2.97
CA ALA A 109 12.05 3.05 3.91
C ALA A 109 12.51 3.63 5.27
N ARG A 110 12.04 3.05 6.36
CA ARG A 110 12.40 3.44 7.73
C ARG A 110 13.57 2.64 8.27
N MET A 111 13.93 1.54 7.59
CA MET A 111 15.09 0.72 7.92
C MET A 111 15.65 0.06 6.65
N GLN A 112 16.83 -0.52 6.75
CA GLN A 112 17.50 -1.28 5.68
C GLN A 112 17.24 -2.78 5.85
N GLY A 113 15.98 -3.18 5.92
CA GLY A 113 15.57 -4.54 6.26
C GLY A 113 16.11 -5.60 5.31
N ARG A 114 16.21 -5.29 4.02
CA ARG A 114 16.75 -6.20 3.00
C ARG A 114 18.24 -6.49 3.24
N GLU A 115 19.05 -5.46 3.47
CA GLU A 115 20.49 -5.61 3.71
C GLU A 115 20.76 -6.34 5.05
N LEU A 116 20.02 -5.98 6.10
CA LEU A 116 20.09 -6.65 7.39
C LEU A 116 19.73 -8.13 7.27
N SER A 117 18.65 -8.46 6.56
CA SER A 117 18.24 -9.85 6.35
C SER A 117 19.26 -10.64 5.54
N ILE A 118 19.82 -10.06 4.47
CA ILE A 118 20.85 -10.69 3.65
C ILE A 118 22.11 -10.95 4.48
N THR A 119 22.52 -9.99 5.31
CA THR A 119 23.69 -10.10 6.19
C THR A 119 23.50 -11.22 7.20
N ALA A 120 22.35 -11.25 7.88
CA ALA A 120 22.04 -12.31 8.84
C ALA A 120 22.02 -13.70 8.21
N LEU A 121 21.38 -13.83 7.02
CA LEU A 121 21.33 -15.11 6.30
C LEU A 121 22.73 -15.57 5.84
N LYS A 122 23.56 -14.65 5.36
CA LYS A 122 24.95 -14.98 4.97
C LYS A 122 25.78 -15.45 6.19
N SER A 123 25.63 -14.80 7.35
CA SER A 123 26.28 -15.21 8.58
C SER A 123 25.85 -16.62 8.99
N TRP A 124 24.54 -16.86 9.02
CA TRP A 124 24.00 -18.16 9.34
C TRP A 124 24.49 -19.27 8.40
N LEU A 125 24.46 -19.02 7.09
CA LEU A 125 24.96 -19.98 6.08
C LEU A 125 26.45 -20.29 6.27
N LYS A 126 27.25 -19.31 6.65
CA LYS A 126 28.68 -19.52 6.98
C LYS A 126 28.82 -20.41 8.20
N GLU A 127 28.12 -20.11 9.27
CA GLU A 127 28.12 -20.91 10.50
C GLU A 127 27.75 -22.38 10.24
N GLN A 128 26.69 -22.61 9.43
CA GLN A 128 26.27 -23.97 9.07
C GLN A 128 27.36 -24.73 8.28
N ARG A 129 28.05 -24.08 7.36
CA ARG A 129 29.16 -24.69 6.62
C ARG A 129 30.35 -25.01 7.52
N ASP A 130 30.68 -24.10 8.42
CA ASP A 130 31.83 -24.25 9.33
C ASP A 130 31.56 -25.36 10.38
N GLN A 131 30.31 -25.60 10.75
CA GLN A 131 29.90 -26.63 11.72
C GLN A 131 29.62 -28.00 11.09
N GLY A 132 29.57 -28.12 9.75
CA GLY A 132 29.28 -29.38 9.05
C GLY A 132 27.90 -29.97 9.35
N ALA A 133 26.97 -29.18 9.89
CA ALA A 133 25.65 -29.63 10.32
C ALA A 133 24.57 -29.29 9.28
N THR A 134 23.69 -30.26 9.03
CA THR A 134 22.39 -29.98 8.37
C THR A 134 21.53 -29.16 9.33
N PRO A 135 20.83 -28.09 8.87
CA PRO A 135 20.06 -27.22 9.75
C PRO A 135 18.95 -27.99 10.49
N THR A 136 19.02 -28.04 11.78
CA THR A 136 17.87 -28.40 12.62
C THR A 136 17.13 -27.13 12.99
N THR A 137 15.84 -27.16 12.87
CA THR A 137 14.79 -26.15 13.18
C THR A 137 15.25 -24.78 13.71
N PRO A 138 14.82 -23.66 13.11
CA PRO A 138 15.18 -22.34 13.62
C PRO A 138 14.63 -22.12 15.04
N PRO A 139 15.32 -21.34 15.88
CA PRO A 139 14.79 -20.95 17.19
C PRO A 139 13.49 -20.15 17.03
N PRO A 140 12.56 -20.29 17.97
CA PRO A 140 11.33 -19.50 17.96
C PRO A 140 11.67 -18.00 18.06
N PRO A 141 10.86 -17.12 17.44
CA PRO A 141 11.05 -15.68 17.54
C PRO A 141 11.01 -15.26 19.01
N GLN A 142 12.02 -14.51 19.45
CA GLN A 142 12.00 -13.90 20.78
C GLN A 142 10.85 -12.91 20.85
N ALA A 143 9.99 -13.05 21.87
CA ALA A 143 8.94 -12.08 22.13
C ALA A 143 9.59 -10.71 22.46
N PRO A 144 9.01 -9.60 21.99
CA PRO A 144 9.49 -8.29 22.37
C PRO A 144 9.33 -8.13 23.89
N ASP A 145 10.40 -7.67 24.53
CA ASP A 145 10.34 -7.25 25.93
C ASP A 145 9.30 -6.13 26.06
N CYS A 146 8.29 -6.37 26.90
CA CYS A 146 7.27 -5.39 27.25
C CYS A 146 7.84 -4.29 28.15
#